data_84a0b7add271a9cdaed10c993ef24500
#
_entry.id   84a0b7add271a9cdaed10c993ef24500
#
_cell.length_a   1.000
_cell.length_b   1.000
_cell.length_c   1.000
_cell.angle_alpha   90.00
_cell.angle_beta   90.00
_cell.angle_gamma   90.00
#
_symmetry.space_group_name_H-M   'P 1'
#
loop_
_entity.id
_entity.type
_entity.pdbx_description
1 polymer ?
#
loop_
_entity_poly.entity_id
_entity_poly.type
_entity_poly.pdbx_seq_one_letter_code
_entity_poly.pdbx_strand_id
1 'polypeptide(L)'
;MFRIPLLAACALLIAAWPDAPLAQAKSDEATEKARINALRAQVRSYRCVTKAGRKYYGSTIPPQCTGELVEALSAQGTLLFRIEPPLTPEQRAAKEAEERKAAEAEAARAEARKQAEVQARRDRALLQTYSDESDIERVRERDLASNQEAAAQVQARIAQLRQRQALLAKQSEKYKDESEMPEKHKQDVKAVAYDLSLQEQLLESRKREAAEINARYDEEKRKYRQLTGRR
;
A
#
# COMPACT_ATOMS: atom_id res chain seq x y z
N MET A 1 56.04 34.15 -22.01
CA MET A 1 54.96 35.14 -21.77
C MET A 1 53.76 34.37 -21.22
N PHE A 2 53.73 34.36 -19.97
CA PHE A 2 52.72 34.73 -19.00
C PHE A 2 51.26 34.75 -19.52
N ARG A 3 50.38 33.88 -18.97
CA ARG A 3 49.15 34.26 -18.24
C ARG A 3 48.43 33.08 -17.58
N ILE A 4 48.17 33.28 -16.34
CA ILE A 4 47.67 32.51 -15.24
C ILE A 4 46.15 32.19 -15.37
N PRO A 5 45.66 31.07 -14.79
CA PRO A 5 44.24 30.64 -14.86
C PRO A 5 43.37 31.33 -13.81
N LEU A 6 42.12 31.63 -14.18
CA LEU A 6 41.06 32.09 -13.30
C LEU A 6 40.38 30.87 -12.67
N LEU A 7 40.56 30.74 -11.36
CA LEU A 7 39.80 29.84 -10.51
C LEU A 7 38.38 30.39 -10.32
N ALA A 8 37.38 29.73 -10.86
CA ALA A 8 35.99 29.97 -10.53
C ALA A 8 35.60 29.11 -9.32
N ALA A 9 35.44 29.76 -8.17
CA ALA A 9 34.91 29.16 -6.95
C ALA A 9 33.37 28.96 -7.12
N CYS A 10 32.94 27.72 -7.29
CA CYS A 10 31.53 27.32 -7.13
C CYS A 10 31.19 27.30 -5.65
N ALA A 11 30.53 28.34 -5.16
CA ALA A 11 29.88 28.33 -3.85
C ALA A 11 28.66 27.41 -3.91
N LEU A 12 28.75 26.27 -3.23
CA LEU A 12 27.60 25.38 -2.94
C LEU A 12 26.67 26.07 -1.95
N LEU A 13 25.60 26.65 -2.44
CA LEU A 13 24.46 27.04 -1.64
C LEU A 13 23.70 25.77 -1.20
N ILE A 14 24.01 25.30 0.00
CA ILE A 14 23.20 24.32 0.71
C ILE A 14 21.92 25.05 1.15
N ALA A 15 20.85 24.92 0.39
CA ALA A 15 19.51 25.32 0.80
C ALA A 15 19.08 24.42 1.96
N ALA A 16 19.17 24.94 3.19
CA ALA A 16 18.56 24.32 4.36
C ALA A 16 17.03 24.35 4.17
N TRP A 17 16.42 23.19 3.94
CA TRP A 17 14.98 23.03 4.05
C TRP A 17 14.58 23.15 5.53
N PRO A 18 13.59 23.99 5.86
CA PRO A 18 13.11 24.04 7.22
C PRO A 18 12.29 22.79 7.52
N ASP A 19 12.82 21.90 8.36
CA ASP A 19 12.06 20.85 9.04
C ASP A 19 11.11 21.50 10.05
N ALA A 20 9.92 21.90 9.66
CA ALA A 20 9.11 22.70 10.54
C ALA A 20 7.59 22.47 10.63
N PRO A 21 7.01 21.27 10.67
CA PRO A 21 5.67 21.17 11.25
C PRO A 21 5.61 20.63 12.67
N LEU A 22 6.58 19.83 13.12
CA LEU A 22 6.53 19.21 14.45
C LEU A 22 7.01 20.14 15.60
N ALA A 23 7.89 21.07 15.31
CA ALA A 23 8.38 22.03 16.32
C ALA A 23 7.34 23.12 16.65
N GLN A 24 6.57 23.59 15.67
CA GLN A 24 5.52 24.59 15.89
C GLN A 24 4.36 24.03 16.71
N ALA A 25 3.87 22.82 16.43
CA ALA A 25 2.77 22.20 17.20
C ALA A 25 3.11 22.02 18.68
N LYS A 26 4.37 21.71 19.04
CA LYS A 26 4.81 21.61 20.43
C LYS A 26 4.96 22.96 21.13
N SER A 27 5.34 24.02 20.39
CA SER A 27 5.44 25.36 20.92
C SER A 27 4.06 25.95 21.21
N ASP A 28 3.07 25.66 20.35
CA ASP A 28 1.70 26.13 20.49
C ASP A 28 1.01 25.48 21.71
N GLU A 29 1.21 24.20 21.94
CA GLU A 29 0.68 23.49 23.11
C GLU A 29 1.31 23.97 24.43
N ALA A 30 2.61 24.21 24.47
CA ALA A 30 3.30 24.76 25.64
C ALA A 30 2.82 26.19 25.96
N THR A 31 2.65 27.01 24.93
CA THR A 31 2.14 28.39 25.05
C THR A 31 0.70 28.42 25.55
N GLU A 32 -0.16 27.53 25.04
CA GLU A 32 -1.55 27.41 25.47
C GLU A 32 -1.67 26.92 26.90
N LYS A 33 -0.86 25.92 27.32
CA LYS A 33 -0.78 25.49 28.73
C LYS A 33 -0.32 26.60 29.67
N ALA A 34 0.68 27.40 29.26
CA ALA A 34 1.13 28.56 30.05
C ALA A 34 0.03 29.61 30.19
N ARG A 35 -0.70 29.89 29.12
CA ARG A 35 -1.84 30.83 29.13
C ARG A 35 -2.97 30.34 30.04
N ILE A 36 -3.35 29.07 29.98
CA ILE A 36 -4.36 28.47 30.86
C ILE A 36 -3.92 28.56 32.32
N ASN A 37 -2.66 28.28 32.64
CA ASN A 37 -2.15 28.38 34.00
C ASN A 37 -2.14 29.83 34.51
N ALA A 38 -1.80 30.80 33.67
CA ALA A 38 -1.88 32.23 33.98
C ALA A 38 -3.33 32.69 34.28
N LEU A 39 -4.30 32.20 33.51
CA LEU A 39 -5.72 32.46 33.77
C LEU A 39 -6.19 31.82 35.09
N ARG A 40 -5.76 30.56 35.37
CA ARG A 40 -6.07 29.88 36.64
C ARG A 40 -5.57 30.64 37.88
N ALA A 41 -4.41 31.28 37.80
CA ALA A 41 -3.86 32.09 38.88
C ALA A 41 -4.66 33.35 39.19
N GLN A 42 -5.45 33.84 38.23
CA GLN A 42 -6.30 35.01 38.36
C GLN A 42 -7.70 34.67 38.88
N VAL A 43 -8.08 33.43 39.01
CA VAL A 43 -9.38 32.98 39.54
C VAL A 43 -9.49 33.37 41.00
N ARG A 44 -10.58 34.05 41.38
CA ARG A 44 -10.91 34.42 42.75
C ARG A 44 -12.21 33.82 43.23
N SER A 45 -13.11 33.50 42.33
CA SER A 45 -14.37 32.85 42.70
C SER A 45 -14.89 31.98 41.55
N TYR A 46 -15.70 31.03 41.93
CA TYR A 46 -16.41 30.15 41.00
C TYR A 46 -17.92 30.41 41.13
N ARG A 47 -18.60 30.35 40.01
CA ARG A 47 -20.06 30.49 39.91
C ARG A 47 -20.62 29.31 39.13
N CYS A 48 -21.71 28.75 39.61
CA CYS A 48 -22.55 27.85 38.79
C CYS A 48 -24.03 28.16 38.94
N VAL A 49 -24.81 27.68 37.97
CA VAL A 49 -26.28 27.72 38.02
C VAL A 49 -26.72 26.25 37.91
N THR A 50 -27.37 25.76 38.96
CA THR A 50 -27.90 24.40 38.95
C THR A 50 -29.13 24.29 38.04
N LYS A 51 -29.51 23.07 37.67
CA LYS A 51 -30.74 22.78 36.89
C LYS A 51 -31.99 23.35 37.54
N ALA A 52 -32.01 23.51 38.85
CA ALA A 52 -33.13 24.16 39.59
C ALA A 52 -33.09 25.72 39.49
N GLY A 53 -32.18 26.30 38.70
CA GLY A 53 -32.05 27.75 38.53
C GLY A 53 -31.37 28.52 39.67
N ARG A 54 -30.85 27.79 40.71
CA ARG A 54 -30.16 28.38 41.84
C ARG A 54 -28.71 28.70 41.48
N LYS A 55 -28.26 29.92 41.83
CA LYS A 55 -26.88 30.37 41.64
C LYS A 55 -26.07 30.14 42.90
N TYR A 56 -24.92 29.54 42.76
CA TYR A 56 -23.97 29.34 43.85
C TYR A 56 -22.63 30.02 43.52
N TYR A 57 -22.03 30.56 44.56
CA TYR A 57 -20.74 31.28 44.48
C TYR A 57 -19.81 30.72 45.56
N GLY A 58 -18.52 30.62 45.27
CA GLY A 58 -17.51 30.20 46.25
C GLY A 58 -16.07 30.52 45.79
N SER A 59 -15.15 30.59 46.76
CA SER A 59 -13.71 30.67 46.47
C SER A 59 -13.15 29.34 45.91
N THR A 60 -13.86 28.26 46.16
CA THR A 60 -13.65 26.94 45.57
C THR A 60 -14.93 26.50 44.88
N ILE A 61 -14.87 25.48 44.03
CA ILE A 61 -16.05 24.95 43.34
C ILE A 61 -17.03 24.42 44.40
N PRO A 62 -18.25 25.02 44.54
CA PRO A 62 -19.24 24.56 45.49
C PRO A 62 -19.67 23.10 45.22
N PRO A 63 -19.90 22.27 46.24
CA PRO A 63 -20.35 20.88 46.04
C PRO A 63 -21.63 20.77 45.22
N GLN A 64 -22.51 21.76 45.33
CA GLN A 64 -23.77 21.84 44.56
C GLN A 64 -23.57 22.06 43.05
N CYS A 65 -22.34 22.46 42.66
CA CYS A 65 -21.96 22.67 41.25
C CYS A 65 -21.40 21.40 40.63
N THR A 66 -21.34 20.28 41.35
CA THR A 66 -20.84 19.01 40.82
C THR A 66 -21.76 18.52 39.67
N GLY A 67 -21.19 18.37 38.47
CA GLY A 67 -21.94 17.95 37.28
C GLY A 67 -22.68 19.10 36.56
N GLU A 68 -22.46 20.34 36.95
CA GLU A 68 -22.99 21.53 36.28
C GLU A 68 -21.85 22.34 35.64
N LEU A 69 -22.22 23.28 34.75
CA LEU A 69 -21.28 24.22 34.16
C LEU A 69 -20.78 25.18 35.23
N VAL A 70 -19.48 25.21 35.45
CA VAL A 70 -18.87 26.16 36.42
C VAL A 70 -18.11 27.25 35.67
N GLU A 71 -18.37 28.50 36.06
CA GLU A 71 -17.70 29.68 35.56
C GLU A 71 -16.64 30.15 36.57
N ALA A 72 -15.41 30.30 36.10
CA ALA A 72 -14.31 30.86 36.88
C ALA A 72 -14.23 32.37 36.68
N LEU A 73 -14.26 33.13 37.75
CA LEU A 73 -14.33 34.58 37.74
C LEU A 73 -13.10 35.24 38.34
N SER A 74 -12.69 36.38 37.81
CA SER A 74 -11.62 37.22 38.36
C SER A 74 -12.10 37.95 39.62
N ALA A 75 -11.19 38.71 40.25
CA ALA A 75 -11.50 39.57 41.41
C ALA A 75 -12.56 40.64 41.10
N GLN A 76 -12.69 41.05 39.82
CA GLN A 76 -13.65 42.02 39.34
C GLN A 76 -14.97 41.35 38.88
N GLY A 77 -15.11 40.04 39.02
CA GLY A 77 -16.29 39.28 38.58
C GLY A 77 -16.32 39.01 37.09
N THR A 78 -15.23 39.25 36.34
CA THR A 78 -15.12 38.97 34.93
C THR A 78 -14.95 37.47 34.72
N LEU A 79 -15.66 36.90 33.72
CA LEU A 79 -15.51 35.50 33.33
C LEU A 79 -14.13 35.27 32.71
N LEU A 80 -13.35 34.37 33.30
CA LEU A 80 -12.03 33.94 32.80
C LEU A 80 -12.14 32.72 31.90
N PHE A 81 -12.81 31.68 32.38
CA PHE A 81 -13.07 30.45 31.61
C PHE A 81 -14.23 29.65 32.21
N ARG A 82 -14.71 28.68 31.47
CA ARG A 82 -15.75 27.74 31.88
C ARG A 82 -15.19 26.36 32.07
N ILE A 83 -15.68 25.67 33.10
CA ILE A 83 -15.39 24.27 33.38
C ILE A 83 -16.66 23.50 33.05
N GLU A 84 -16.61 22.73 32.01
CA GLU A 84 -17.75 21.89 31.60
C GLU A 84 -17.88 20.69 32.52
N PRO A 85 -19.11 20.22 32.77
CA PRO A 85 -19.33 19.01 33.52
C PRO A 85 -18.68 17.78 32.81
N PRO A 86 -18.24 16.78 33.55
CA PRO A 86 -17.72 15.57 32.93
C PRO A 86 -18.83 14.92 32.07
N LEU A 87 -18.44 14.47 30.90
CA LEU A 87 -19.36 13.79 29.97
C LEU A 87 -20.03 12.59 30.66
N THR A 88 -21.32 12.42 30.44
CA THR A 88 -22.02 11.21 30.87
C THR A 88 -21.44 9.96 30.17
N PRO A 89 -21.63 8.76 30.74
CA PRO A 89 -21.17 7.54 30.06
C PRO A 89 -21.70 7.41 28.63
N GLU A 90 -22.94 7.80 28.38
CA GLU A 90 -23.56 7.81 27.06
C GLU A 90 -22.90 8.79 26.11
N GLN A 91 -22.63 10.02 26.59
CA GLN A 91 -21.95 11.05 25.79
C GLN A 91 -20.51 10.63 25.47
N ARG A 92 -19.80 10.00 26.40
CA ARG A 92 -18.48 9.43 26.15
C ARG A 92 -18.52 8.34 25.09
N ALA A 93 -19.44 7.38 25.22
CA ALA A 93 -19.60 6.33 24.24
C ALA A 93 -19.98 6.87 22.84
N ALA A 94 -20.85 7.87 22.79
CA ALA A 94 -21.21 8.54 21.53
C ALA A 94 -20.00 9.23 20.88
N LYS A 95 -19.22 9.99 21.68
CA LYS A 95 -18.03 10.66 21.23
C LYS A 95 -16.95 9.68 20.74
N GLU A 96 -16.70 8.62 21.49
CA GLU A 96 -15.77 7.56 21.10
C GLU A 96 -16.23 6.82 19.82
N ALA A 97 -17.55 6.63 19.64
CA ALA A 97 -18.08 6.04 18.42
C ALA A 97 -17.91 6.99 17.21
N GLU A 98 -18.09 8.29 17.41
CA GLU A 98 -17.87 9.29 16.38
C GLU A 98 -16.38 9.41 16.02
N GLU A 99 -15.50 9.47 17.02
CA GLU A 99 -14.05 9.48 16.81
C GLU A 99 -13.55 8.23 16.06
N ARG A 100 -14.08 7.03 16.41
CA ARG A 100 -13.76 5.80 15.66
C ARG A 100 -14.21 5.89 14.21
N LYS A 101 -15.45 6.32 13.95
CA LYS A 101 -15.95 6.50 12.58
C LYS A 101 -15.12 7.53 11.79
N ALA A 102 -14.72 8.62 12.44
CA ALA A 102 -13.87 9.61 11.83
C ALA A 102 -12.48 9.05 11.49
N ALA A 103 -11.87 8.30 12.42
CA ALA A 103 -10.59 7.64 12.20
C ALA A 103 -10.64 6.56 11.09
N GLU A 104 -11.71 5.76 11.06
CA GLU A 104 -11.95 4.77 9.98
C GLU A 104 -12.12 5.46 8.62
N ALA A 105 -12.87 6.55 8.57
CA ALA A 105 -13.06 7.33 7.35
C ALA A 105 -11.76 7.99 6.87
N GLU A 106 -10.94 8.48 7.79
CA GLU A 106 -9.63 9.03 7.47
C GLU A 106 -8.66 7.96 6.95
N ALA A 107 -8.62 6.80 7.62
CA ALA A 107 -7.83 5.66 7.17
C ALA A 107 -8.25 5.18 5.77
N ALA A 108 -9.55 5.07 5.51
CA ALA A 108 -10.07 4.72 4.19
C ALA A 108 -9.68 5.75 3.11
N ARG A 109 -9.75 7.04 3.43
CA ARG A 109 -9.31 8.11 2.52
C ARG A 109 -7.80 8.07 2.26
N ALA A 110 -6.99 7.79 3.29
CA ALA A 110 -5.55 7.66 3.16
C ALA A 110 -5.18 6.48 2.26
N GLU A 111 -5.87 5.34 2.43
CA GLU A 111 -5.66 4.17 1.59
C GLU A 111 -6.08 4.43 0.13
N ALA A 112 -7.24 5.06 -0.07
CA ALA A 112 -7.70 5.44 -1.41
C ALA A 112 -6.71 6.39 -2.12
N ARG A 113 -6.11 7.34 -1.40
CA ARG A 113 -5.05 8.22 -1.94
C ARG A 113 -3.83 7.42 -2.37
N LYS A 114 -3.34 6.49 -1.52
CA LYS A 114 -2.20 5.63 -1.86
C LYS A 114 -2.48 4.80 -3.11
N GLN A 115 -3.66 4.20 -3.21
CA GLN A 115 -4.05 3.42 -4.37
C GLN A 115 -4.12 4.29 -5.64
N ALA A 116 -4.68 5.50 -5.53
CA ALA A 116 -4.73 6.45 -6.64
C ALA A 116 -3.32 6.88 -7.09
N GLU A 117 -2.39 7.12 -6.15
CA GLU A 117 -1.00 7.45 -6.47
C GLU A 117 -0.27 6.30 -7.18
N VAL A 118 -0.45 5.06 -6.68
CA VAL A 118 0.11 3.86 -7.32
C VAL A 118 -0.43 3.71 -8.73
N GLN A 119 -1.74 3.88 -8.91
CA GLN A 119 -2.37 3.80 -10.23
C GLN A 119 -1.86 4.91 -11.16
N ALA A 120 -1.79 6.15 -10.70
CA ALA A 120 -1.26 7.26 -11.47
C ALA A 120 0.21 7.08 -11.86
N ARG A 121 1.00 6.41 -11.02
CA ARG A 121 2.38 6.05 -11.34
C ARG A 121 2.45 4.98 -12.43
N ARG A 122 1.61 3.94 -12.35
CA ARG A 122 1.50 2.90 -13.39
C ARG A 122 1.05 3.49 -14.72
N ASP A 123 0.06 4.37 -14.70
CA ASP A 123 -0.46 5.03 -15.90
C ASP A 123 0.61 5.88 -16.58
N ARG A 124 1.39 6.63 -15.79
CA ARG A 124 2.54 7.39 -16.32
C ARG A 124 3.64 6.48 -16.88
N ALA A 125 3.97 5.40 -16.20
CA ALA A 125 4.95 4.44 -16.68
C ALA A 125 4.51 3.81 -18.00
N LEU A 126 3.23 3.46 -18.15
CA LEU A 126 2.68 2.94 -19.40
C LEU A 126 2.86 3.92 -20.57
N LEU A 127 2.51 5.20 -20.37
CA LEU A 127 2.67 6.24 -21.37
C LEU A 127 4.13 6.59 -21.69
N GLN A 128 5.05 6.36 -20.74
CA GLN A 128 6.49 6.55 -20.97
C GLN A 128 7.14 5.35 -21.67
N THR A 129 6.60 4.15 -21.48
CA THR A 129 7.14 2.91 -22.04
C THR A 129 6.76 2.77 -23.52
N TYR A 130 5.55 3.17 -23.88
CA TYR A 130 5.01 2.99 -25.24
C TYR A 130 4.70 4.34 -25.87
N SER A 131 5.19 4.53 -27.11
CA SER A 131 4.91 5.73 -27.91
C SER A 131 3.53 5.68 -28.55
N ASP A 132 3.07 4.48 -28.90
CA ASP A 132 1.77 4.21 -29.51
C ASP A 132 1.32 2.75 -29.30
N GLU A 133 0.15 2.41 -29.79
CA GLU A 133 -0.38 1.04 -29.70
C GLU A 133 0.43 0.00 -30.50
N SER A 134 1.11 0.43 -31.55
CA SER A 134 1.94 -0.48 -32.36
C SER A 134 3.20 -0.89 -31.61
N ASP A 135 3.70 -0.04 -30.71
CA ASP A 135 4.79 -0.38 -29.80
C ASP A 135 4.38 -1.51 -28.85
N ILE A 136 3.17 -1.44 -28.29
CA ILE A 136 2.61 -2.48 -27.42
C ILE A 136 2.54 -3.81 -28.17
N GLU A 137 2.00 -3.80 -29.40
CA GLU A 137 1.89 -5.02 -30.21
C GLU A 137 3.27 -5.59 -30.56
N ARG A 138 4.24 -4.76 -30.90
CA ARG A 138 5.60 -5.19 -31.22
C ARG A 138 6.30 -5.86 -30.05
N VAL A 139 6.10 -5.35 -28.83
CA VAL A 139 6.64 -5.97 -27.62
C VAL A 139 5.91 -7.27 -27.31
N ARG A 140 4.58 -7.31 -27.49
CA ARG A 140 3.76 -8.52 -27.36
C ARG A 140 4.25 -9.62 -28.30
N GLU A 141 4.41 -9.31 -29.58
CA GLU A 141 4.88 -10.27 -30.59
C GLU A 141 6.26 -10.84 -30.22
N ARG A 142 7.17 -10.00 -29.76
CA ARG A 142 8.49 -10.43 -29.30
C ARG A 142 8.40 -11.37 -28.12
N ASP A 143 7.59 -11.05 -27.11
CA ASP A 143 7.43 -11.88 -25.90
C ASP A 143 6.75 -13.21 -26.23
N LEU A 144 5.75 -13.21 -27.13
CA LEU A 144 5.11 -14.42 -27.62
C LEU A 144 6.07 -15.27 -28.45
N ALA A 145 6.90 -14.68 -29.31
CA ALA A 145 7.90 -15.39 -30.09
C ALA A 145 8.91 -16.08 -29.18
N SER A 146 9.39 -15.40 -28.14
CA SER A 146 10.30 -15.98 -27.15
C SER A 146 9.66 -17.15 -26.38
N ASN A 147 8.41 -17.02 -25.96
CA ASN A 147 7.68 -18.11 -25.30
C ASN A 147 7.44 -19.29 -26.27
N GLN A 148 7.12 -19.01 -27.53
CA GLN A 148 6.90 -20.00 -28.57
C GLN A 148 8.17 -20.80 -28.90
N GLU A 149 9.33 -20.11 -28.95
CA GLU A 149 10.64 -20.78 -29.11
C GLU A 149 10.93 -21.71 -27.94
N ALA A 150 10.72 -21.25 -26.70
CA ALA A 150 10.87 -22.09 -25.52
C ALA A 150 9.91 -23.30 -25.54
N ALA A 151 8.66 -23.10 -25.94
CA ALA A 151 7.70 -24.20 -26.11
C ALA A 151 8.12 -25.21 -27.18
N ALA A 152 8.67 -24.73 -28.31
CA ALA A 152 9.18 -25.60 -29.37
C ALA A 152 10.34 -26.48 -28.88
N GLN A 153 11.24 -25.95 -28.07
CA GLN A 153 12.34 -26.73 -27.45
C GLN A 153 11.78 -27.85 -26.54
N VAL A 154 10.77 -27.55 -25.72
CA VAL A 154 10.08 -28.53 -24.89
C VAL A 154 9.39 -29.61 -25.75
N GLN A 155 8.70 -29.21 -26.84
CA GLN A 155 8.08 -30.16 -27.77
C GLN A 155 9.11 -31.08 -28.42
N ALA A 156 10.25 -30.57 -28.84
CA ALA A 156 11.35 -31.38 -29.37
C ALA A 156 11.87 -32.40 -28.35
N ARG A 157 11.98 -31.98 -27.08
CA ARG A 157 12.37 -32.90 -25.99
C ARG A 157 11.32 -33.97 -25.74
N ILE A 158 10.04 -33.64 -25.75
CA ILE A 158 8.93 -34.59 -25.65
C ILE A 158 9.02 -35.63 -26.80
N ALA A 159 9.25 -35.15 -28.01
CA ALA A 159 9.39 -36.07 -29.17
C ALA A 159 10.55 -37.06 -28.99
N GLN A 160 11.71 -36.62 -28.50
CA GLN A 160 12.85 -37.51 -28.21
C GLN A 160 12.51 -38.53 -27.11
N LEU A 161 11.85 -38.06 -26.03
CA LEU A 161 11.46 -38.96 -24.93
C LEU A 161 10.43 -39.99 -25.38
N ARG A 162 9.45 -39.60 -26.22
CA ARG A 162 8.50 -40.57 -26.81
C ARG A 162 9.14 -41.57 -27.71
N GLN A 163 10.12 -41.17 -28.53
CA GLN A 163 10.91 -42.14 -29.30
C GLN A 163 11.67 -43.14 -28.39
N ARG A 164 12.31 -42.63 -27.31
CA ARG A 164 12.99 -43.49 -26.35
C ARG A 164 12.02 -44.42 -25.62
N GLN A 165 10.85 -43.93 -25.25
CA GLN A 165 9.77 -44.70 -24.63
C GLN A 165 9.33 -45.85 -25.58
N ALA A 166 9.12 -45.56 -26.87
CA ALA A 166 8.76 -46.59 -27.85
C ALA A 166 9.85 -47.67 -28.03
N LEU A 167 11.13 -47.27 -28.01
CA LEU A 167 12.24 -48.22 -28.05
C LEU A 167 12.28 -49.13 -26.82
N LEU A 168 12.09 -48.53 -25.63
CA LEU A 168 12.04 -49.31 -24.38
C LEU A 168 10.84 -50.26 -24.35
N ALA A 169 9.68 -49.80 -24.84
CA ALA A 169 8.48 -50.63 -24.97
C ALA A 169 8.73 -51.86 -25.85
N LYS A 170 9.32 -51.68 -27.06
CA LYS A 170 9.73 -52.83 -27.94
C LYS A 170 10.73 -53.75 -27.28
N GLN A 171 11.65 -53.26 -26.45
CA GLN A 171 12.58 -54.09 -25.71
C GLN A 171 11.86 -54.84 -24.59
N SER A 172 10.83 -54.28 -23.99
CA SER A 172 10.01 -54.94 -22.97
C SER A 172 9.22 -56.13 -23.52
N GLU A 173 8.82 -56.09 -24.79
CA GLU A 173 8.11 -57.21 -25.45
C GLU A 173 8.88 -58.56 -25.46
N LYS A 174 10.20 -58.52 -25.21
CA LYS A 174 11.04 -59.73 -25.10
C LYS A 174 10.84 -60.49 -23.80
N TYR A 175 10.24 -59.87 -22.80
CA TYR A 175 9.99 -60.45 -21.50
C TYR A 175 8.53 -60.84 -21.36
N LYS A 176 8.25 -62.00 -20.75
CA LYS A 176 6.86 -62.49 -20.60
C LYS A 176 6.08 -61.70 -19.58
N ASP A 177 6.76 -61.23 -18.57
CA ASP A 177 6.20 -60.39 -17.51
C ASP A 177 7.26 -59.43 -16.93
N GLU A 178 6.82 -58.49 -16.06
CA GLU A 178 7.70 -57.50 -15.45
C GLU A 178 8.74 -58.09 -14.51
N SER A 179 8.51 -59.32 -13.96
CA SER A 179 9.46 -59.97 -13.06
C SER A 179 10.72 -60.44 -13.77
N GLU A 180 10.61 -60.82 -15.04
CA GLU A 180 11.72 -61.27 -15.87
C GLU A 180 12.55 -60.06 -16.42
N MET A 181 12.06 -58.85 -16.31
CA MET A 181 12.80 -57.69 -16.79
C MET A 181 13.99 -57.36 -15.88
N PRO A 182 15.17 -57.06 -16.45
CA PRO A 182 16.29 -56.55 -15.67
C PRO A 182 15.91 -55.26 -14.93
N GLU A 183 16.37 -55.12 -13.70
CA GLU A 183 16.04 -53.99 -12.84
C GLU A 183 16.42 -52.64 -13.48
N LYS A 184 17.56 -52.59 -14.16
CA LYS A 184 17.98 -51.42 -14.92
C LYS A 184 16.97 -51.01 -16.00
N HIS A 185 16.40 -52.02 -16.72
CA HIS A 185 15.39 -51.74 -17.75
C HIS A 185 14.10 -51.15 -17.14
N LYS A 186 13.65 -51.70 -16.00
CA LYS A 186 12.50 -51.17 -15.27
C LYS A 186 12.73 -49.71 -14.83
N GLN A 187 13.94 -49.41 -14.33
CA GLN A 187 14.34 -48.09 -13.94
C GLN A 187 14.34 -47.09 -15.14
N ASP A 188 14.91 -47.53 -16.29
CA ASP A 188 14.95 -46.75 -17.52
C ASP A 188 13.52 -46.42 -18.01
N VAL A 189 12.59 -47.39 -17.98
CA VAL A 189 11.18 -47.16 -18.35
C VAL A 189 10.52 -46.16 -17.43
N LYS A 190 10.68 -46.29 -16.12
CA LYS A 190 10.13 -45.38 -15.11
C LYS A 190 10.71 -43.96 -15.25
N ALA A 191 12.03 -43.86 -15.46
CA ALA A 191 12.70 -42.57 -15.63
C ALA A 191 12.20 -41.83 -16.86
N VAL A 192 12.08 -42.51 -18.02
CA VAL A 192 11.57 -41.91 -19.25
C VAL A 192 10.11 -41.46 -19.09
N ALA A 193 9.26 -42.27 -18.44
CA ALA A 193 7.88 -41.92 -18.18
C ALA A 193 7.77 -40.71 -17.27
N TYR A 194 8.60 -40.62 -16.24
CA TYR A 194 8.66 -39.45 -15.34
C TYR A 194 9.13 -38.20 -16.07
N ASP A 195 10.25 -38.29 -16.81
CA ASP A 195 10.75 -37.15 -17.61
C ASP A 195 9.72 -36.65 -18.60
N LEU A 196 9.00 -37.59 -19.27
CA LEU A 196 7.95 -37.22 -20.20
C LEU A 196 6.82 -36.40 -19.52
N SER A 197 6.38 -36.89 -18.36
CA SER A 197 5.33 -36.19 -17.60
C SER A 197 5.75 -34.78 -17.18
N LEU A 198 7.00 -34.58 -16.78
CA LEU A 198 7.56 -33.26 -16.44
C LEU A 198 7.60 -32.35 -17.65
N GLN A 199 8.02 -32.83 -18.81
CA GLN A 199 8.06 -32.02 -20.04
C GLN A 199 6.65 -31.65 -20.52
N GLU A 200 5.69 -32.54 -20.40
CA GLU A 200 4.29 -32.25 -20.73
C GLU A 200 3.69 -31.20 -19.80
N GLN A 201 3.97 -31.26 -18.50
CA GLN A 201 3.59 -30.22 -17.56
C GLN A 201 4.25 -28.87 -17.90
N LEU A 202 5.52 -28.87 -18.27
CA LEU A 202 6.24 -27.67 -18.69
C LEU A 202 5.60 -27.08 -19.98
N LEU A 203 5.22 -27.91 -20.94
CA LEU A 203 4.53 -27.45 -22.15
C LEU A 203 3.19 -26.78 -21.84
N GLU A 204 2.41 -27.37 -20.92
CA GLU A 204 1.16 -26.74 -20.47
C GLU A 204 1.39 -25.41 -19.72
N SER A 205 2.49 -25.33 -18.96
CA SER A 205 2.90 -24.06 -18.34
C SER A 205 3.22 -22.99 -19.40
N ARG A 206 3.94 -23.33 -20.47
CA ARG A 206 4.25 -22.42 -21.58
C ARG A 206 2.99 -21.93 -22.31
N LYS A 207 2.01 -22.81 -22.50
CA LYS A 207 0.72 -22.43 -23.09
C LYS A 207 -0.04 -21.42 -22.21
N ARG A 208 -0.05 -21.64 -20.88
CA ARG A 208 -0.66 -20.70 -19.92
C ARG A 208 0.05 -19.34 -19.95
N GLU A 209 1.38 -19.37 -19.96
CA GLU A 209 2.20 -18.15 -20.06
C GLU A 209 1.88 -17.35 -21.33
N ALA A 210 1.70 -18.01 -22.48
CA ALA A 210 1.27 -17.34 -23.71
C ALA A 210 -0.10 -16.67 -23.57
N ALA A 211 -1.04 -17.32 -22.87
CA ALA A 211 -2.35 -16.72 -22.61
C ALA A 211 -2.25 -15.51 -21.65
N GLU A 212 -1.39 -15.59 -20.63
CA GLU A 212 -1.13 -14.48 -19.71
C GLU A 212 -0.45 -13.28 -20.41
N ILE A 213 0.52 -13.54 -21.28
CA ILE A 213 1.14 -12.52 -22.13
C ILE A 213 0.06 -11.78 -22.93
N ASN A 214 -0.81 -12.53 -23.63
CA ASN A 214 -1.90 -11.93 -24.40
C ASN A 214 -2.83 -11.08 -23.51
N ALA A 215 -3.30 -11.63 -22.42
CA ALA A 215 -4.21 -10.93 -21.50
C ALA A 215 -3.58 -9.63 -20.95
N ARG A 216 -2.29 -9.67 -20.58
CA ARG A 216 -1.55 -8.50 -20.10
C ARG A 216 -1.49 -7.39 -21.15
N TYR A 217 -1.07 -7.71 -22.37
CA TYR A 217 -0.96 -6.69 -23.42
C TYR A 217 -2.32 -6.19 -23.94
N ASP A 218 -3.36 -7.01 -23.91
CA ASP A 218 -4.73 -6.56 -24.17
C ASP A 218 -5.21 -5.55 -23.12
N GLU A 219 -4.86 -5.76 -21.84
CA GLU A 219 -5.16 -4.80 -20.79
C GLU A 219 -4.34 -3.51 -20.89
N GLU A 220 -3.02 -3.61 -21.14
CA GLU A 220 -2.15 -2.45 -21.36
C GLU A 220 -2.63 -1.60 -22.54
N LYS A 221 -3.00 -2.24 -23.66
CA LYS A 221 -3.54 -1.57 -24.85
C LYS A 221 -4.86 -0.87 -24.57
N ARG A 222 -5.78 -1.55 -23.86
CA ARG A 222 -7.05 -0.95 -23.45
C ARG A 222 -6.83 0.26 -22.56
N LYS A 223 -5.90 0.15 -21.58
CA LYS A 223 -5.56 1.24 -20.67
C LYS A 223 -4.90 2.41 -21.40
N TYR A 224 -3.97 2.13 -22.30
CA TYR A 224 -3.31 3.12 -23.14
C TYR A 224 -4.33 3.95 -23.96
N ARG A 225 -5.32 3.29 -24.58
CA ARG A 225 -6.42 3.99 -25.28
C ARG A 225 -7.21 4.91 -24.36
N GLN A 226 -7.54 4.44 -23.15
CA GLN A 226 -8.28 5.26 -22.17
C GLN A 226 -7.48 6.52 -21.78
N LEU A 227 -6.18 6.39 -21.58
CA LEU A 227 -5.31 7.50 -21.16
C LEU A 227 -5.02 8.50 -22.29
N THR A 228 -4.93 8.04 -23.52
CA THR A 228 -4.65 8.88 -24.70
C THR A 228 -5.91 9.45 -25.36
N GLY A 229 -7.10 9.06 -24.93
CA GLY A 229 -8.37 9.48 -25.54
C GLY A 229 -8.61 8.94 -26.95
N ARG A 230 -7.79 8.00 -27.41
CA ARG A 230 -7.98 7.34 -28.71
C ARG A 230 -9.01 6.22 -28.55
N ARG A 231 -10.17 6.39 -29.20
CA ARG A 231 -11.22 5.37 -29.31
C ARG A 231 -11.02 4.52 -30.55
#